data_7ece8f377c021ee0249120259fb7e0b0
#
_entry.id   7ece8f377c021ee0249120259fb7e0b0
#
_cell.length_a   1.000
_cell.length_b   1.000
_cell.length_c   1.000
_cell.angle_alpha   90.00
_cell.angle_beta   90.00
_cell.angle_gamma   90.00
#
_symmetry.space_group_name_H-M   'P 1'
#
loop_
_entity.id
_entity.type
_entity.pdbx_description
1 polymer ?
#
loop_
_entity_poly.entity_id
_entity_poly.type
_entity_poly.pdbx_seq_one_letter_code
_entity_poly.pdbx_strand_id
1 'polypeptide(L)'
;MTAEGLFVLGVIGLVTAALMSRRIGVDTAMVGGLLLLLLADQILGGNRILPIQDGLSGFSHKAVVMIGALYVVAAGLRETGGVHLIAGRLLGRPKGLLSAQLRLMLPVGLLSGLMNNTPLVAMYLPILGDWCRRLRLSPSRLFIPLSFAAIFGGALTAIGTSSNIVILEMLLDYEKQPDVLISASEAPLRLVENGVPSFLAIGAVGLPLMMLGIVVIALTNKKLLPERQPADPPSLDTRDYQLAMRVRNDAPFVGKTVEAADLRHLPGVY
;
A
#
# COMPACT_ATOMS: atom_id res chain seq x y z
N MET A 1 -36.76 -10.59 9.22
CA MET A 1 -36.02 -9.52 8.55
C MET A 1 -37.04 -8.54 8.02
N THR A 2 -36.89 -7.25 8.30
CA THR A 2 -37.76 -6.21 7.78
C THR A 2 -37.47 -5.98 6.29
N ALA A 3 -38.47 -5.49 5.52
CA ALA A 3 -38.28 -5.16 4.09
C ALA A 3 -37.12 -4.17 3.87
N GLU A 4 -36.94 -3.27 4.81
CA GLU A 4 -35.84 -2.29 4.86
C GLU A 4 -34.48 -2.98 4.99
N GLY A 5 -34.36 -3.98 5.88
CA GLY A 5 -33.12 -4.77 6.03
C GLY A 5 -32.75 -5.57 4.77
N LEU A 6 -33.74 -6.12 4.06
CA LEU A 6 -33.53 -6.81 2.78
C LEU A 6 -33.04 -5.83 1.70
N PHE A 7 -33.59 -4.61 1.66
CA PHE A 7 -33.15 -3.57 0.75
C PHE A 7 -31.70 -3.17 0.99
N VAL A 8 -31.32 -2.93 2.25
CA VAL A 8 -29.92 -2.60 2.63
C VAL A 8 -28.96 -3.71 2.22
N LEU A 9 -29.31 -4.98 2.46
CA LEU A 9 -28.51 -6.13 2.00
C LEU A 9 -28.38 -6.18 0.49
N GLY A 10 -29.47 -5.85 -0.24
CA GLY A 10 -29.47 -5.74 -1.70
C GLY A 10 -28.49 -4.67 -2.20
N VAL A 11 -28.48 -3.49 -1.59
CA VAL A 11 -27.54 -2.40 -1.92
C VAL A 11 -26.10 -2.80 -1.61
N ILE A 12 -25.83 -3.44 -0.46
CA ILE A 12 -24.49 -3.96 -0.12
C ILE A 12 -24.04 -4.99 -1.16
N GLY A 13 -24.93 -5.91 -1.56
CA GLY A 13 -24.64 -6.89 -2.60
C GLY A 13 -24.32 -6.24 -3.95
N LEU A 14 -25.08 -5.21 -4.33
CA LEU A 14 -24.88 -4.46 -5.56
C LEU A 14 -23.54 -3.71 -5.57
N VAL A 15 -23.20 -3.02 -4.47
CA VAL A 15 -21.92 -2.35 -4.32
C VAL A 15 -20.77 -3.35 -4.39
N THR A 16 -20.90 -4.49 -3.71
CA THR A 16 -19.87 -5.55 -3.74
C THR A 16 -19.69 -6.11 -5.15
N ALA A 17 -20.79 -6.37 -5.88
CA ALA A 17 -20.75 -6.82 -7.27
C ALA A 17 -20.10 -5.77 -8.19
N ALA A 18 -20.41 -4.48 -7.99
CA ALA A 18 -19.80 -3.37 -8.73
C ALA A 18 -18.28 -3.31 -8.52
N LEU A 19 -17.82 -3.46 -7.27
CA LEU A 19 -16.40 -3.51 -6.93
C LEU A 19 -15.67 -4.71 -7.56
N MET A 20 -16.32 -5.87 -7.61
CA MET A 20 -15.76 -7.07 -8.25
C MET A 20 -15.72 -6.94 -9.79
N SER A 21 -16.64 -6.20 -10.38
CA SER A 21 -16.75 -6.01 -11.84
C SER A 21 -15.56 -5.23 -12.45
N ARG A 22 -14.77 -4.49 -11.66
CA ARG A 22 -13.67 -3.61 -12.11
C ARG A 22 -14.02 -2.61 -13.22
N ARG A 23 -15.30 -2.51 -13.60
CA ARG A 23 -15.77 -1.56 -14.63
C ARG A 23 -16.14 -0.20 -14.04
N ILE A 24 -16.45 -0.17 -12.75
CA ILE A 24 -16.87 1.02 -12.00
C ILE A 24 -15.78 1.33 -10.99
N GLY A 25 -15.36 2.59 -10.90
CA GLY A 25 -14.42 3.03 -9.89
C GLY A 25 -14.96 2.80 -8.48
N VAL A 26 -14.05 2.51 -7.53
CA VAL A 26 -14.41 2.26 -6.13
C VAL A 26 -15.22 3.44 -5.57
N ASP A 27 -14.77 4.66 -5.84
CA ASP A 27 -15.40 5.89 -5.38
C ASP A 27 -16.84 6.01 -5.88
N THR A 28 -17.05 5.74 -7.17
CA THR A 28 -18.37 5.78 -7.79
C THR A 28 -19.30 4.71 -7.23
N ALA A 29 -18.81 3.50 -6.98
CA ALA A 29 -19.59 2.42 -6.40
C ALA A 29 -20.02 2.72 -4.96
N MET A 30 -19.10 3.25 -4.13
CA MET A 30 -19.37 3.58 -2.73
C MET A 30 -20.32 4.78 -2.61
N VAL A 31 -20.07 5.87 -3.34
CA VAL A 31 -20.93 7.06 -3.33
C VAL A 31 -22.31 6.72 -3.94
N GLY A 32 -22.36 5.91 -5.00
CA GLY A 32 -23.61 5.44 -5.58
C GLY A 32 -24.44 4.61 -4.60
N GLY A 33 -23.81 3.71 -3.84
CA GLY A 33 -24.47 2.93 -2.80
C GLY A 33 -25.04 3.81 -1.69
N LEU A 34 -24.27 4.80 -1.22
CA LEU A 34 -24.72 5.77 -0.22
C LEU A 34 -25.92 6.56 -0.74
N LEU A 35 -25.86 7.08 -1.96
CA LEU A 35 -26.97 7.82 -2.58
C LEU A 35 -28.24 6.96 -2.70
N LEU A 36 -28.12 5.70 -3.06
CA LEU A 36 -29.26 4.78 -3.12
C LEU A 36 -29.92 4.61 -1.74
N LEU A 37 -29.14 4.47 -0.68
CA LEU A 37 -29.68 4.36 0.69
C LEU A 37 -30.38 5.66 1.13
N LEU A 38 -29.76 6.82 0.88
CA LEU A 38 -30.33 8.12 1.23
C LEU A 38 -31.62 8.42 0.47
N LEU A 39 -31.67 8.13 -0.85
CA LEU A 39 -32.86 8.30 -1.67
C LEU A 39 -33.97 7.35 -1.24
N ALA A 40 -33.66 6.10 -0.95
CA ALA A 40 -34.65 5.15 -0.46
C ALA A 40 -35.25 5.56 0.88
N ASP A 41 -34.40 6.07 1.81
CA ASP A 41 -34.88 6.60 3.09
C ASP A 41 -35.84 7.77 2.90
N GLN A 42 -35.53 8.69 2.01
CA GLN A 42 -36.34 9.85 1.72
C GLN A 42 -37.70 9.47 1.09
N ILE A 43 -37.71 8.48 0.19
CA ILE A 43 -38.94 7.98 -0.45
C ILE A 43 -39.83 7.25 0.57
N LEU A 44 -39.26 6.56 1.54
CA LEU A 44 -39.98 5.81 2.58
C LEU A 44 -40.46 6.66 3.74
N GLY A 45 -40.27 7.97 3.71
CA GLY A 45 -40.77 8.94 4.69
C GLY A 45 -39.74 9.40 5.70
N GLY A 46 -38.45 9.15 5.47
CA GLY A 46 -37.31 9.57 6.30
C GLY A 46 -37.13 8.79 7.59
N ASN A 47 -35.90 8.68 8.06
CA ASN A 47 -35.51 8.05 9.33
C ASN A 47 -35.83 6.56 9.49
N ARG A 48 -35.99 5.82 8.39
CA ARG A 48 -36.25 4.38 8.41
C ARG A 48 -35.05 3.51 8.04
N ILE A 49 -34.21 4.01 7.14
CA ILE A 49 -33.06 3.27 6.63
C ILE A 49 -31.77 3.99 7.04
N LEU A 50 -31.58 5.23 6.57
CA LEU A 50 -30.39 6.02 6.84
C LEU A 50 -30.73 7.51 6.77
N PRO A 51 -30.88 8.19 7.92
CA PRO A 51 -31.11 9.64 7.95
C PRO A 51 -29.99 10.39 7.22
N ILE A 52 -30.33 11.45 6.49
CA ILE A 52 -29.36 12.24 5.70
C ILE A 52 -28.19 12.72 6.58
N GLN A 53 -28.47 13.16 7.80
CA GLN A 53 -27.45 13.64 8.73
C GLN A 53 -26.46 12.53 9.08
N ASP A 54 -26.93 11.32 9.37
CA ASP A 54 -26.09 10.18 9.71
C ASP A 54 -25.30 9.70 8.51
N GLY A 55 -25.93 9.63 7.34
CA GLY A 55 -25.26 9.24 6.10
C GLY A 55 -24.14 10.20 5.66
N LEU A 56 -24.30 11.50 5.92
CA LEU A 56 -23.29 12.51 5.59
C LEU A 56 -22.29 12.77 6.72
N SER A 57 -22.60 12.40 7.96
CA SER A 57 -21.72 12.60 9.11
C SER A 57 -20.35 11.95 8.95
N GLY A 58 -20.29 10.81 8.22
CA GLY A 58 -19.05 10.12 7.92
C GLY A 58 -18.02 10.97 7.17
N PHE A 59 -18.45 11.92 6.33
CA PHE A 59 -17.52 12.80 5.59
C PHE A 59 -16.83 13.84 6.48
N SER A 60 -17.46 14.24 7.57
CA SER A 60 -16.91 15.19 8.55
C SER A 60 -16.25 14.50 9.76
N HIS A 61 -16.17 13.17 9.72
CA HIS A 61 -15.60 12.39 10.80
C HIS A 61 -14.10 12.66 10.99
N LYS A 62 -13.64 12.80 12.23
CA LYS A 62 -12.25 13.14 12.56
C LYS A 62 -11.24 12.18 11.90
N ALA A 63 -11.57 10.87 11.85
CA ALA A 63 -10.75 9.87 11.20
C ALA A 63 -10.51 10.18 9.73
N VAL A 64 -11.54 10.58 8.98
CA VAL A 64 -11.44 10.90 7.55
C VAL A 64 -10.51 12.09 7.33
N VAL A 65 -10.67 13.15 8.14
CA VAL A 65 -9.80 14.33 8.08
C VAL A 65 -8.35 13.96 8.41
N MET A 66 -8.15 13.14 9.45
CA MET A 66 -6.81 12.68 9.86
C MET A 66 -6.15 11.81 8.77
N ILE A 67 -6.90 10.88 8.17
CA ILE A 67 -6.43 10.07 7.04
C ILE A 67 -6.03 10.99 5.86
N GLY A 68 -6.86 11.97 5.53
CA GLY A 68 -6.57 12.95 4.48
C GLY A 68 -5.27 13.70 4.74
N ALA A 69 -5.07 14.20 5.95
CA ALA A 69 -3.83 14.88 6.35
C ALA A 69 -2.60 13.96 6.23
N LEU A 70 -2.73 12.67 6.62
CA LEU A 70 -1.66 11.69 6.48
C LEU A 70 -1.31 11.40 5.02
N TYR A 71 -2.28 11.39 4.11
CA TYR A 71 -2.00 11.26 2.69
C TYR A 71 -1.19 12.42 2.14
N VAL A 72 -1.44 13.65 2.61
CA VAL A 72 -0.65 14.84 2.23
C VAL A 72 0.79 14.69 2.71
N VAL A 73 1.01 14.27 3.97
CA VAL A 73 2.35 14.03 4.52
C VAL A 73 3.07 12.92 3.74
N ALA A 74 2.38 11.81 3.45
CA ALA A 74 2.93 10.71 2.67
C ALA A 74 3.30 11.12 1.24
N ALA A 75 2.47 11.97 0.60
CA ALA A 75 2.78 12.54 -0.70
C ALA A 75 4.03 13.42 -0.65
N GLY A 76 4.15 14.30 0.36
CA GLY A 76 5.35 15.11 0.56
C GLY A 76 6.62 14.26 0.73
N LEU A 77 6.56 13.18 1.52
CA LEU A 77 7.69 12.29 1.71
C LEU A 77 8.07 11.53 0.42
N ARG A 78 7.08 11.22 -0.42
CA ARG A 78 7.30 10.62 -1.74
C ARG A 78 7.95 11.60 -2.71
N GLU A 79 7.42 12.81 -2.84
CA GLU A 79 7.91 13.83 -3.78
C GLU A 79 9.33 14.31 -3.41
N THR A 80 9.64 14.38 -2.13
CA THR A 80 10.99 14.75 -1.65
C THR A 80 12.02 13.63 -1.80
N GLY A 81 11.60 12.42 -2.18
CA GLY A 81 12.50 11.26 -2.26
C GLY A 81 13.02 10.77 -0.91
N GLY A 82 12.43 11.21 0.20
CA GLY A 82 12.86 10.85 1.56
C GLY A 82 12.92 9.34 1.79
N VAL A 83 11.95 8.59 1.27
CA VAL A 83 11.94 7.13 1.36
C VAL A 83 13.13 6.50 0.61
N HIS A 84 13.51 7.05 -0.55
CA HIS A 84 14.68 6.59 -1.32
C HIS A 84 15.98 6.76 -0.54
N LEU A 85 16.16 7.90 0.12
CA LEU A 85 17.34 8.17 0.94
C LEU A 85 17.44 7.20 2.12
N ILE A 86 16.34 6.98 2.82
CA ILE A 86 16.25 6.05 3.96
C ILE A 86 16.51 4.63 3.49
N ALA A 87 15.81 4.18 2.46
CA ALA A 87 15.95 2.83 1.91
C ALA A 87 17.38 2.55 1.43
N GLY A 88 17.98 3.47 0.69
CA GLY A 88 19.35 3.31 0.15
C GLY A 88 20.40 3.11 1.25
N ARG A 89 20.26 3.83 2.39
CA ARG A 89 21.18 3.68 3.54
C ARG A 89 20.94 2.40 4.34
N LEU A 90 19.68 2.03 4.57
CA LEU A 90 19.32 0.91 5.44
C LEU A 90 19.48 -0.44 4.76
N LEU A 91 19.19 -0.54 3.47
CA LEU A 91 19.32 -1.79 2.72
C LEU A 91 20.78 -2.23 2.57
N GLY A 92 21.70 -1.32 2.22
CA GLY A 92 23.14 -1.57 2.14
C GLY A 92 23.53 -2.84 1.35
N ARG A 93 24.59 -3.51 1.78
CA ARG A 93 25.08 -4.77 1.20
C ARG A 93 24.96 -5.92 2.22
N PRO A 94 23.91 -6.73 2.18
CA PRO A 94 23.74 -7.87 3.09
C PRO A 94 24.71 -9.02 2.73
N LYS A 95 25.08 -9.79 3.72
CA LYS A 95 25.94 -10.98 3.54
C LYS A 95 25.18 -12.25 3.11
N GLY A 96 23.85 -12.18 3.06
CA GLY A 96 22.99 -13.32 2.69
C GLY A 96 21.50 -12.99 2.77
N LEU A 97 20.66 -13.97 2.41
CA LEU A 97 19.21 -13.77 2.31
C LEU A 97 18.57 -13.31 3.64
N LEU A 98 18.91 -13.96 4.75
CA LEU A 98 18.39 -13.60 6.08
C LEU A 98 18.73 -12.15 6.45
N SER A 99 19.99 -11.76 6.23
CA SER A 99 20.41 -10.39 6.46
C SER A 99 19.71 -9.39 5.54
N ALA A 100 19.42 -9.78 4.29
CA ALA A 100 18.66 -8.97 3.36
C ALA A 100 17.22 -8.77 3.84
N GLN A 101 16.58 -9.85 4.29
CA GLN A 101 15.22 -9.79 4.82
C GLN A 101 15.09 -8.91 6.06
N LEU A 102 15.97 -9.09 7.03
CA LEU A 102 15.95 -8.27 8.26
C LEU A 102 16.20 -6.78 7.96
N ARG A 103 17.17 -6.48 7.06
CA ARG A 103 17.44 -5.11 6.61
C ARG A 103 16.31 -4.48 5.82
N LEU A 104 15.45 -5.29 5.20
CA LEU A 104 14.25 -4.84 4.52
C LEU A 104 13.08 -4.69 5.49
N MET A 105 12.78 -5.75 6.25
CA MET A 105 11.55 -5.85 7.03
C MET A 105 11.51 -4.89 8.22
N LEU A 106 12.62 -4.72 8.93
CA LEU A 106 12.66 -3.83 10.09
C LEU A 106 12.38 -2.36 9.72
N PRO A 107 13.10 -1.74 8.76
CA PRO A 107 12.82 -0.36 8.39
C PRO A 107 11.44 -0.18 7.75
N VAL A 108 11.01 -1.12 6.91
CA VAL A 108 9.69 -1.06 6.29
C VAL A 108 8.59 -1.15 7.34
N GLY A 109 8.71 -2.08 8.31
CA GLY A 109 7.76 -2.18 9.41
C GLY A 109 7.67 -0.90 10.23
N LEU A 110 8.81 -0.32 10.61
CA LEU A 110 8.84 0.94 11.37
C LEU A 110 8.24 2.11 10.57
N LEU A 111 8.59 2.24 9.29
CA LEU A 111 8.02 3.29 8.42
C LEU A 111 6.53 3.09 8.19
N SER A 112 6.07 1.84 8.10
CA SER A 112 4.65 1.53 7.93
C SER A 112 3.80 1.88 9.14
N GLY A 113 4.42 1.94 10.33
CA GLY A 113 3.76 2.49 11.52
C GLY A 113 3.46 3.99 11.42
N LEU A 114 4.15 4.71 10.55
CA LEU A 114 4.00 6.15 10.35
C LEU A 114 3.30 6.51 9.03
N MET A 115 3.20 5.57 8.10
CA MET A 115 2.67 5.78 6.75
C MET A 115 1.74 4.64 6.38
N ASN A 116 0.74 4.92 5.54
CA ASN A 116 -0.12 3.88 4.99
C ASN A 116 0.70 2.84 4.19
N ASN A 117 0.33 1.57 4.32
CA ASN A 117 1.02 0.42 3.72
C ASN A 117 1.14 0.52 2.20
N THR A 118 0.07 0.90 1.51
CA THR A 118 0.00 0.90 0.03
C THR A 118 1.02 1.83 -0.63
N PRO A 119 1.09 3.13 -0.31
CA PRO A 119 2.11 4.01 -0.87
C PRO A 119 3.52 3.60 -0.47
N LEU A 120 3.73 3.10 0.75
CA LEU A 120 5.03 2.63 1.20
C LEU A 120 5.53 1.46 0.35
N VAL A 121 4.70 0.42 0.18
CA VAL A 121 5.05 -0.74 -0.64
C VAL A 121 5.29 -0.32 -2.10
N ALA A 122 4.43 0.53 -2.66
CA ALA A 122 4.60 1.02 -4.04
C ALA A 122 5.94 1.74 -4.26
N MET A 123 6.42 2.52 -3.28
CA MET A 123 7.72 3.17 -3.34
C MET A 123 8.89 2.18 -3.21
N TYR A 124 8.74 1.15 -2.37
CA TYR A 124 9.81 0.16 -2.17
C TYR A 124 9.94 -0.84 -3.33
N LEU A 125 8.89 -1.08 -4.12
CA LEU A 125 8.93 -2.05 -5.23
C LEU A 125 10.07 -1.78 -6.23
N PRO A 126 10.22 -0.58 -6.81
CA PRO A 126 11.32 -0.30 -7.74
C PRO A 126 12.69 -0.37 -7.04
N ILE A 127 12.82 0.19 -5.82
CA ILE A 127 14.06 0.18 -5.05
C ILE A 127 14.52 -1.27 -4.80
N LEU A 128 13.57 -2.11 -4.40
CA LEU A 128 13.83 -3.52 -4.11
C LEU A 128 14.18 -4.31 -5.37
N GLY A 129 13.52 -3.99 -6.49
CA GLY A 129 13.84 -4.58 -7.80
C GLY A 129 15.29 -4.32 -8.21
N ASP A 130 15.75 -3.07 -8.08
CA ASP A 130 17.13 -2.68 -8.38
C ASP A 130 18.12 -3.31 -7.40
N TRP A 131 17.75 -3.37 -6.12
CA TRP A 131 18.58 -3.97 -5.09
C TRP A 131 18.74 -5.48 -5.31
N CYS A 132 17.67 -6.20 -5.66
CA CYS A 132 17.71 -7.62 -6.01
C CYS A 132 18.63 -7.89 -7.22
N ARG A 133 18.54 -7.05 -8.27
CA ARG A 133 19.40 -7.15 -9.44
C ARG A 133 20.88 -6.98 -9.09
N ARG A 134 21.22 -5.96 -8.30
CA ARG A 134 22.61 -5.69 -7.86
C ARG A 134 23.20 -6.81 -7.00
N LEU A 135 22.36 -7.47 -6.20
CA LEU A 135 22.80 -8.51 -5.27
C LEU A 135 22.62 -9.92 -5.82
N ARG A 136 22.04 -10.07 -7.02
CA ARG A 136 21.68 -11.38 -7.62
C ARG A 136 20.77 -12.20 -6.70
N LEU A 137 19.87 -11.55 -5.97
CA LEU A 137 18.87 -12.20 -5.13
C LEU A 137 17.56 -12.34 -5.88
N SER A 138 16.85 -13.45 -5.63
CA SER A 138 15.51 -13.65 -6.21
C SER A 138 14.50 -12.66 -5.62
N PRO A 139 13.82 -11.84 -6.45
CA PRO A 139 12.80 -10.88 -5.99
C PRO A 139 11.64 -11.54 -5.26
N SER A 140 11.25 -12.77 -5.63
CA SER A 140 10.15 -13.50 -4.98
C SER A 140 10.39 -13.73 -3.49
N ARG A 141 11.66 -13.83 -3.07
CA ARG A 141 12.06 -14.02 -1.68
C ARG A 141 12.10 -12.73 -0.85
N LEU A 142 11.88 -11.57 -1.48
CA LEU A 142 11.93 -10.26 -0.82
C LEU A 142 10.63 -9.47 -0.98
N PHE A 143 9.88 -9.63 -2.06
CA PHE A 143 8.62 -8.91 -2.28
C PHE A 143 7.51 -9.35 -1.31
N ILE A 144 7.41 -10.66 -1.02
CA ILE A 144 6.46 -11.16 -0.02
C ILE A 144 6.81 -10.66 1.39
N PRO A 145 8.06 -10.80 1.87
CA PRO A 145 8.49 -10.16 3.12
C PRO A 145 8.24 -8.65 3.19
N LEU A 146 8.41 -7.91 2.10
CA LEU A 146 8.08 -6.47 2.03
C LEU A 146 6.60 -6.22 2.39
N SER A 147 5.70 -6.97 1.76
CA SER A 147 4.24 -6.80 2.00
C SER A 147 3.87 -7.14 3.44
N PHE A 148 4.37 -8.23 3.97
CA PHE A 148 4.10 -8.62 5.35
C PHE A 148 4.71 -7.64 6.36
N ALA A 149 5.91 -7.14 6.12
CA ALA A 149 6.53 -6.13 6.97
C ALA A 149 5.70 -4.85 7.02
N ALA A 150 5.15 -4.41 5.88
CA ALA A 150 4.26 -3.27 5.83
C ALA A 150 2.95 -3.54 6.61
N ILE A 151 2.34 -4.70 6.46
CA ILE A 151 1.11 -5.06 7.18
C ILE A 151 1.33 -5.10 8.70
N PHE A 152 2.37 -5.79 9.17
CA PHE A 152 2.68 -5.86 10.59
C PHE A 152 3.10 -4.51 11.16
N GLY A 153 3.84 -3.72 10.37
CA GLY A 153 4.22 -2.37 10.74
C GLY A 153 3.02 -1.43 10.88
N GLY A 154 2.00 -1.60 10.03
CA GLY A 154 0.75 -0.87 10.12
C GLY A 154 0.01 -1.06 11.46
N ALA A 155 0.27 -2.15 12.18
CA ALA A 155 -0.29 -2.39 13.50
C ALA A 155 0.51 -1.72 14.65
N LEU A 156 1.60 -1.01 14.38
CA LEU A 156 2.41 -0.36 15.42
C LEU A 156 1.77 0.90 15.98
N THR A 157 0.98 1.60 15.19
CA THR A 157 0.38 2.87 15.60
C THR A 157 -1.06 2.99 15.14
N ALA A 158 -1.78 3.92 15.72
CA ALA A 158 -3.16 4.21 15.33
C ALA A 158 -3.29 4.65 13.86
N ILE A 159 -2.27 5.29 13.30
CA ILE A 159 -2.27 5.84 11.93
C ILE A 159 -1.61 4.95 10.89
N GLY A 160 -0.93 3.88 11.29
CA GLY A 160 -0.25 2.98 10.36
C GLY A 160 -1.17 2.32 9.33
N THR A 161 -2.43 2.11 9.71
CA THR A 161 -3.48 1.71 8.78
C THR A 161 -4.79 2.40 9.11
N SER A 162 -5.58 2.74 8.08
CA SER A 162 -6.89 3.39 8.25
C SER A 162 -7.86 2.58 9.10
N SER A 163 -7.77 1.25 9.06
CA SER A 163 -8.60 0.37 9.89
C SER A 163 -8.41 0.61 11.39
N ASN A 164 -7.17 0.89 11.83
CA ASN A 164 -6.88 1.14 13.24
C ASN A 164 -7.58 2.42 13.74
N ILE A 165 -7.61 3.46 12.90
CA ILE A 165 -8.27 4.72 13.22
C ILE A 165 -9.77 4.49 13.40
N VAL A 166 -10.40 3.76 12.47
CA VAL A 166 -11.85 3.48 12.52
C VAL A 166 -12.19 2.66 13.76
N ILE A 167 -11.42 1.59 14.04
CA ILE A 167 -11.65 0.77 15.23
C ILE A 167 -11.48 1.59 16.51
N LEU A 168 -10.45 2.43 16.57
CA LEU A 168 -10.18 3.25 17.74
C LEU A 168 -11.30 4.27 18.00
N GLU A 169 -11.87 4.87 16.96
CA GLU A 169 -12.99 5.76 17.10
C GLU A 169 -14.30 5.05 17.48
N MET A 170 -14.53 3.84 16.93
CA MET A 170 -15.64 3.01 17.36
C MET A 170 -15.54 2.65 18.86
N LEU A 171 -14.34 2.39 19.35
CA LEU A 171 -14.10 2.13 20.77
C LEU A 171 -14.37 3.37 21.61
N LEU A 172 -13.97 4.56 21.15
CA LEU A 172 -14.26 5.82 21.85
C LEU A 172 -15.76 6.12 21.95
N ASP A 173 -16.51 5.85 20.88
CA ASP A 173 -17.96 6.04 20.89
C ASP A 173 -18.66 4.99 21.75
N TYR A 174 -18.13 3.76 21.79
CA TYR A 174 -18.63 2.70 22.67
C TYR A 174 -18.40 3.02 24.15
N GLU A 175 -17.24 3.57 24.50
CA GLU A 175 -16.90 3.96 25.88
C GLU A 175 -17.77 5.10 26.42
N LYS A 176 -18.39 5.91 25.55
CA LYS A 176 -19.34 6.97 25.92
C LYS A 176 -20.74 6.44 26.28
N GLN A 177 -21.05 5.17 26.00
CA GLN A 177 -22.36 4.60 26.30
C GLN A 177 -22.46 4.25 27.79
N PRO A 178 -23.46 4.79 28.53
CA PRO A 178 -23.53 4.64 29.99
C PRO A 178 -23.78 3.22 30.48
N ASP A 179 -24.23 2.32 29.60
CA ASP A 179 -24.57 0.93 29.93
C ASP A 179 -23.39 -0.04 29.84
N VAL A 180 -22.24 0.42 29.34
CA VAL A 180 -21.06 -0.42 29.16
C VAL A 180 -20.06 -0.15 30.28
N LEU A 181 -20.32 -0.74 31.44
CA LEU A 181 -19.35 -0.84 32.54
C LEU A 181 -18.25 -1.88 32.22
N ILE A 182 -17.51 -1.67 31.16
CA ILE A 182 -16.15 -2.21 31.11
C ILE A 182 -15.37 -1.31 32.05
N SER A 183 -15.11 -1.82 33.25
CA SER A 183 -14.29 -1.14 34.23
C SER A 183 -12.95 -0.81 33.57
N ALA A 184 -12.77 0.44 33.16
CA ALA A 184 -11.54 0.94 32.54
C ALA A 184 -10.31 0.77 33.46
N SER A 185 -10.56 0.39 34.73
CA SER A 185 -9.49 0.13 35.71
C SER A 185 -8.82 -1.24 35.57
N GLU A 186 -9.45 -2.20 34.85
CA GLU A 186 -8.94 -3.57 34.73
C GLU A 186 -8.36 -3.88 33.34
N ALA A 187 -8.47 -2.98 32.37
CA ALA A 187 -7.89 -3.20 31.04
C ALA A 187 -6.35 -3.07 31.12
N PRO A 188 -5.58 -4.13 30.82
CA PRO A 188 -4.11 -4.09 30.89
C PRO A 188 -3.50 -3.13 29.87
N LEU A 189 -4.28 -2.63 28.93
CA LEU A 189 -3.90 -1.69 27.89
C LEU A 189 -4.91 -0.54 27.85
N ARG A 190 -4.50 0.62 28.33
CA ARG A 190 -5.29 1.85 28.17
C ARG A 190 -5.17 2.30 26.71
N LEU A 191 -6.07 1.83 25.87
CA LEU A 191 -6.15 2.24 24.47
C LEU A 191 -6.57 3.72 24.36
N VAL A 192 -7.24 4.22 25.38
CA VAL A 192 -7.73 5.60 25.50
C VAL A 192 -7.27 6.17 26.82
N GLU A 193 -6.59 7.30 26.81
CA GLU A 193 -6.19 8.04 28.01
C GLU A 193 -6.85 9.42 27.99
N ASN A 194 -7.65 9.71 29.03
CA ASN A 194 -8.41 10.97 29.13
C ASN A 194 -9.32 11.29 27.93
N GLY A 195 -9.94 10.27 27.32
CA GLY A 195 -10.81 10.43 26.16
C GLY A 195 -10.06 10.71 24.85
N VAL A 196 -8.72 10.55 24.84
CA VAL A 196 -7.88 10.68 23.65
C VAL A 196 -7.27 9.32 23.31
N PRO A 197 -7.40 8.85 22.05
CA PRO A 197 -6.76 7.61 21.64
C PRO A 197 -5.23 7.71 21.83
N SER A 198 -4.65 6.75 22.55
CA SER A 198 -3.20 6.70 22.63
C SER A 198 -2.64 6.24 21.28
N PHE A 199 -1.85 7.10 20.64
CA PHE A 199 -1.22 6.84 19.34
C PHE A 199 -0.42 5.53 19.30
N LEU A 200 0.21 5.16 20.42
CA LEU A 200 1.06 3.99 20.55
C LEU A 200 0.41 2.83 21.31
N ALA A 201 -0.82 2.99 21.80
CA ALA A 201 -1.45 1.94 22.61
C ALA A 201 -1.59 0.61 21.83
N ILE A 202 -1.95 0.71 20.55
CA ILE A 202 -2.00 -0.46 19.65
C ILE A 202 -0.62 -1.09 19.48
N GLY A 203 0.44 -0.28 19.54
CA GLY A 203 1.83 -0.72 19.39
C GLY A 203 2.30 -1.71 20.45
N ALA A 204 1.69 -1.72 21.63
CA ALA A 204 2.01 -2.69 22.67
C ALA A 204 1.70 -4.13 22.24
N VAL A 205 0.67 -4.32 21.39
CA VAL A 205 0.35 -5.60 20.76
C VAL A 205 1.01 -5.70 19.38
N GLY A 206 1.05 -4.59 18.63
CA GLY A 206 1.59 -4.54 17.27
C GLY A 206 3.09 -4.83 17.20
N LEU A 207 3.89 -4.34 18.15
CA LEU A 207 5.33 -4.56 18.17
C LEU A 207 5.72 -6.03 18.37
N PRO A 208 5.21 -6.75 19.37
CA PRO A 208 5.44 -8.19 19.51
C PRO A 208 4.96 -8.97 18.28
N LEU A 209 3.80 -8.61 17.73
CA LEU A 209 3.26 -9.24 16.53
C LEU A 209 4.16 -9.03 15.31
N MET A 210 4.67 -7.81 15.11
CA MET A 210 5.62 -7.49 14.04
C MET A 210 6.92 -8.30 14.22
N MET A 211 7.48 -8.35 15.42
CA MET A 211 8.71 -9.11 15.69
C MET A 211 8.51 -10.59 15.44
N LEU A 212 7.42 -11.17 15.95
CA LEU A 212 7.06 -12.57 15.70
C LEU A 212 6.89 -12.83 14.20
N GLY A 213 6.17 -11.98 13.49
CA GLY A 213 5.96 -12.09 12.05
C GLY A 213 7.27 -12.05 11.26
N ILE A 214 8.17 -11.13 11.60
CA ILE A 214 9.51 -11.05 10.98
C ILE A 214 10.29 -12.35 11.21
N VAL A 215 10.30 -12.87 12.44
CA VAL A 215 10.98 -14.13 12.77
C VAL A 215 10.39 -15.29 12.01
N VAL A 216 9.08 -15.45 11.99
CA VAL A 216 8.39 -16.53 11.25
C VAL A 216 8.72 -16.46 9.77
N ILE A 217 8.61 -15.29 9.14
CA ILE A 217 8.91 -15.14 7.71
C ILE A 217 10.40 -15.42 7.43
N ALA A 218 11.30 -14.93 8.27
CA ALA A 218 12.73 -15.14 8.11
C ALA A 218 13.12 -16.62 8.18
N LEU A 219 12.47 -17.39 9.08
CA LEU A 219 12.70 -18.83 9.24
C LEU A 219 12.06 -19.67 8.15
N THR A 220 10.85 -19.30 7.73
CA THR A 220 10.05 -20.10 6.78
C THR A 220 10.34 -19.78 5.32
N ASN A 221 10.89 -18.61 5.01
CA ASN A 221 11.11 -18.12 3.66
C ASN A 221 11.92 -19.10 2.78
N LYS A 222 12.99 -19.69 3.30
CA LYS A 222 13.81 -20.65 2.55
C LYS A 222 13.03 -21.89 2.09
N LYS A 223 12.01 -22.30 2.87
CA LYS A 223 11.22 -23.51 2.59
C LYS A 223 9.97 -23.23 1.76
N LEU A 224 9.31 -22.11 2.02
CA LEU A 224 8.00 -21.78 1.46
C LEU A 224 8.06 -20.94 0.18
N LEU A 225 9.10 -20.13 0.00
CA LEU A 225 9.22 -19.27 -1.17
C LEU A 225 10.20 -19.87 -2.19
N PRO A 226 9.70 -20.35 -3.34
CA PRO A 226 10.54 -20.81 -4.42
C PRO A 226 11.38 -19.67 -5.00
N GLU A 227 12.59 -19.98 -5.43
CA GLU A 227 13.41 -19.05 -6.21
C GLU A 227 12.79 -18.89 -7.60
N ARG A 228 11.98 -17.87 -7.76
CA ARG A 228 11.58 -17.40 -9.08
C ARG A 228 12.53 -16.26 -9.44
N GLN A 229 13.47 -16.55 -10.29
CA GLN A 229 14.14 -15.47 -11.01
C GLN A 229 13.05 -14.76 -11.83
N PRO A 230 13.02 -13.42 -11.91
CA PRO A 230 12.26 -12.79 -12.97
C PRO A 230 12.67 -13.54 -14.22
N ALA A 231 11.72 -13.93 -15.05
CA ALA A 231 12.06 -14.17 -16.44
C ALA A 231 12.91 -12.96 -16.81
N ASP A 232 14.19 -13.16 -17.09
CA ASP A 232 15.01 -12.09 -17.64
C ASP A 232 14.10 -11.39 -18.63
N PRO A 233 13.90 -10.08 -18.54
CA PRO A 233 13.14 -9.36 -19.56
C PRO A 233 13.75 -9.90 -20.81
N PRO A 234 12.97 -10.58 -21.70
CA PRO A 234 13.52 -11.38 -22.79
C PRO A 234 14.69 -10.56 -23.24
N SER A 235 15.89 -11.10 -23.02
CA SER A 235 17.10 -10.33 -23.17
C SER A 235 16.82 -9.58 -24.44
N LEU A 236 16.54 -8.28 -24.31
CA LEU A 236 16.47 -7.46 -25.50
C LEU A 236 17.85 -7.72 -26.03
N ASP A 237 17.94 -8.83 -26.76
CA ASP A 237 19.15 -9.17 -27.44
C ASP A 237 19.27 -7.93 -28.33
N THR A 238 20.12 -7.02 -27.89
CA THR A 238 20.34 -5.79 -28.63
C THR A 238 20.61 -6.13 -30.09
N ARG A 239 20.89 -7.40 -30.34
CA ARG A 239 20.97 -8.00 -31.66
C ARG A 239 19.62 -8.07 -32.39
N ASP A 240 18.48 -8.24 -31.70
CA ASP A 240 17.16 -8.26 -32.33
C ASP A 240 16.75 -6.87 -32.87
N TYR A 241 17.39 -5.82 -32.39
CA TYR A 241 17.25 -4.45 -32.89
C TYR A 241 18.46 -3.97 -33.68
N GLN A 242 19.50 -4.81 -33.85
CA GLN A 242 20.64 -4.52 -34.70
C GLN A 242 20.35 -4.99 -36.14
N LEU A 243 19.95 -4.08 -36.99
CA LEU A 243 19.89 -4.32 -38.41
C LEU A 243 21.33 -4.26 -38.98
N ALA A 244 21.89 -5.42 -39.28
CA ALA A 244 23.14 -5.46 -40.03
C ALA A 244 22.87 -5.05 -41.47
N MET A 245 23.24 -3.82 -41.81
CA MET A 245 23.15 -3.32 -43.19
C MET A 245 24.49 -3.48 -43.87
N ARG A 246 24.47 -4.00 -45.08
CA ARG A 246 25.67 -4.08 -45.93
C ARG A 246 25.70 -2.83 -46.80
N VAL A 247 26.76 -2.07 -46.64
CA VAL A 247 26.98 -0.87 -47.48
C VAL A 247 27.25 -1.33 -48.91
N ARG A 248 26.51 -0.76 -49.85
CA ARG A 248 26.80 -1.00 -51.29
C ARG A 248 28.08 -0.30 -51.67
N ASN A 249 28.85 -0.92 -52.53
CA ASN A 249 30.16 -0.40 -52.99
C ASN A 249 30.09 0.95 -53.73
N ASP A 250 28.88 1.32 -54.23
CA ASP A 250 28.60 2.56 -54.95
C ASP A 250 27.98 3.64 -54.05
N ALA A 251 27.88 3.40 -52.72
CA ALA A 251 27.28 4.36 -51.79
C ALA A 251 28.18 5.59 -51.58
N PRO A 252 27.62 6.82 -51.50
CA PRO A 252 28.37 8.08 -51.48
C PRO A 252 29.25 8.30 -50.24
N PHE A 253 29.14 7.41 -49.25
CA PHE A 253 29.89 7.44 -47.99
C PHE A 253 30.95 6.35 -47.90
N VAL A 254 31.15 5.53 -48.96
CA VAL A 254 32.21 4.53 -48.96
C VAL A 254 33.57 5.23 -48.99
N GLY A 255 34.47 4.81 -48.10
CA GLY A 255 35.80 5.43 -47.95
C GLY A 255 35.84 6.69 -47.11
N LYS A 256 34.71 7.15 -46.56
CA LYS A 256 34.65 8.29 -45.64
C LYS A 256 34.60 7.84 -44.20
N THR A 257 35.08 8.65 -43.27
CA THR A 257 34.88 8.44 -41.83
C THR A 257 33.41 8.63 -41.45
N VAL A 258 32.94 8.05 -40.33
CA VAL A 258 31.57 8.18 -39.85
C VAL A 258 31.16 9.66 -39.64
N GLU A 259 32.10 10.50 -39.22
CA GLU A 259 31.89 11.95 -39.06
C GLU A 259 31.80 12.68 -40.41
N ALA A 260 32.66 12.34 -41.37
CA ALA A 260 32.65 12.92 -42.72
C ALA A 260 31.44 12.48 -43.57
N ALA A 261 30.84 11.36 -43.19
CA ALA A 261 29.64 10.83 -43.82
C ALA A 261 28.33 11.29 -43.14
N ASP A 262 28.41 12.10 -42.06
CA ASP A 262 27.30 12.61 -41.24
C ASP A 262 26.36 11.53 -40.71
N LEU A 263 26.88 10.34 -40.43
CA LEU A 263 26.13 9.20 -39.94
C LEU A 263 25.92 9.23 -38.41
N ARG A 264 26.51 10.23 -37.72
CA ARG A 264 26.41 10.37 -36.25
C ARG A 264 25.16 11.14 -35.82
N HIS A 265 24.52 11.88 -36.69
CA HIS A 265 23.36 12.72 -36.41
C HIS A 265 22.21 12.42 -37.37
N LEU A 266 21.81 11.13 -37.43
CA LEU A 266 20.63 10.74 -38.20
C LEU A 266 19.37 11.22 -37.47
N PRO A 267 18.54 12.10 -38.09
CA PRO A 267 17.32 12.59 -37.48
C PRO A 267 16.35 11.43 -37.25
N GLY A 268 15.92 11.24 -36.01
CA GLY A 268 14.96 10.17 -35.62
C GLY A 268 15.57 8.85 -35.17
N VAL A 269 16.90 8.75 -35.01
CA VAL A 269 17.57 7.58 -34.40
C VAL A 269 18.29 8.03 -33.14
N TYR A 270 17.90 7.46 -32.01
CA TYR A 270 18.52 7.70 -30.69
C TYR A 270 19.35 6.46 -30.30
#